data_ac5d96c3146db8c7cf426eb5cb6e0b3f
#
_entry.id   ac5d96c3146db8c7cf426eb5cb6e0b3f
#
_cell.length_a   1.000
_cell.length_b   1.000
_cell.length_c   1.000
_cell.angle_alpha   90.00
_cell.angle_beta   90.00
_cell.angle_gamma   90.00
#
_symmetry.space_group_name_H-M   'P 1'
#
loop_
_entity.id
_entity.type
_entity.pdbx_description
1 polymer ?
#
loop_
_entity_poly.entity_id
_entity_poly.type
_entity_poly.pdbx_seq_one_letter_code
_entity_poly.pdbx_strand_id
1 'polypeptide(L)'
;MKVIITSPSLNPEENVSGISSVTQFIVSNNKEVEYIHFEVGKRDAESGGTLNRLRRIWHNRLGWKRLLHLHPDAVIHYNMPLMGAAVIRDYLLLHVAHKLGNPIVLHVHGGNYMKNRQRPWLIQKLIETVFSWAKHIIVLSEEEKQIVEEDFNVDNVHSLPNCIDLTEARDYKRKFEAEHTLSILYLGRIEKNKGIDYILEAAKKLKADKVPFTLHFAGKEETQDEYIPQFKSELGESFIYHGVVFGKVKSDLLKQCDVFLLPSFYEGLPMSLLETMSFGMVPVVTPVGSIPTVVSNNVNGLYVGVRNSDDIVSSIHHLCTDKALLSRLSLEAQNTIVSLFDDKVYIAKLNSLYSN
;
A
#
# COMPACT_ATOMS: atom_id res chain seq x y z
N MET A 1 6.92 -9.10 -25.40
CA MET A 1 6.39 -10.13 -24.47
C MET A 1 5.03 -9.69 -23.95
N LYS A 2 4.08 -10.64 -23.82
CA LYS A 2 2.74 -10.35 -23.25
C LYS A 2 2.65 -10.84 -21.82
N VAL A 3 2.09 -10.00 -20.94
CA VAL A 3 1.85 -10.32 -19.54
C VAL A 3 0.39 -10.04 -19.19
N ILE A 4 -0.31 -11.04 -18.66
CA ILE A 4 -1.63 -10.84 -18.08
C ILE A 4 -1.43 -10.51 -16.60
N ILE A 5 -1.77 -9.28 -16.22
CA ILE A 5 -1.63 -8.82 -14.84
C ILE A 5 -2.98 -8.72 -14.16
N THR A 6 -3.09 -9.27 -12.94
CA THR A 6 -4.34 -9.27 -12.17
C THR A 6 -4.30 -8.23 -11.05
N SER A 7 -5.38 -7.48 -10.87
CA SER A 7 -5.58 -6.62 -9.69
C SER A 7 -7.06 -6.26 -9.56
N PRO A 8 -7.50 -5.60 -8.47
CA PRO A 8 -8.76 -4.88 -8.46
C PRO A 8 -8.80 -3.82 -9.56
N SER A 9 -9.95 -3.15 -9.73
CA SER A 9 -10.09 -2.09 -10.74
C SER A 9 -8.94 -1.08 -10.65
N LEU A 10 -8.40 -0.68 -11.80
CA LEU A 10 -7.40 0.39 -11.90
C LEU A 10 -8.03 1.78 -11.90
N ASN A 11 -9.37 1.87 -11.97
CA ASN A 11 -10.07 3.13 -11.82
C ASN A 11 -10.12 3.51 -10.31
N PRO A 12 -9.49 4.61 -9.88
CA PRO A 12 -9.46 5.02 -8.47
C PRO A 12 -10.84 5.38 -7.91
N GLU A 13 -11.85 5.68 -8.75
CA GLU A 13 -13.23 5.88 -8.31
C GLU A 13 -13.92 4.56 -7.93
N GLU A 14 -13.48 3.44 -8.49
CA GLU A 14 -14.04 2.12 -8.25
C GLU A 14 -13.30 1.32 -7.17
N ASN A 15 -12.00 1.58 -7.02
CA ASN A 15 -11.18 0.87 -6.02
C ASN A 15 -9.99 1.70 -5.55
N VAL A 16 -9.85 1.83 -4.24
CA VAL A 16 -8.69 2.45 -3.57
C VAL A 16 -7.92 1.36 -2.84
N SER A 17 -6.93 0.77 -3.50
CA SER A 17 -6.08 -0.26 -2.88
C SER A 17 -4.62 -0.13 -3.30
N GLY A 18 -3.70 -0.52 -2.40
CA GLY A 18 -2.27 -0.56 -2.68
C GLY A 18 -1.92 -1.46 -3.88
N ILE A 19 -2.63 -2.58 -4.04
CA ILE A 19 -2.44 -3.51 -5.18
C ILE A 19 -2.77 -2.82 -6.51
N SER A 20 -3.88 -2.08 -6.57
CA SER A 20 -4.24 -1.32 -7.78
C SER A 20 -3.21 -0.24 -8.09
N SER A 21 -2.71 0.47 -7.08
CA SER A 21 -1.66 1.49 -7.24
C SER A 21 -0.35 0.91 -7.77
N VAL A 22 0.12 -0.22 -7.21
CA VAL A 22 1.31 -0.93 -7.70
C VAL A 22 1.11 -1.42 -9.13
N THR A 23 -0.05 -2.00 -9.42
CA THR A 23 -0.36 -2.48 -10.78
C THR A 23 -0.39 -1.34 -11.79
N GLN A 24 -1.00 -0.21 -11.41
CA GLN A 24 -1.04 0.98 -12.26
C GLN A 24 0.37 1.53 -12.51
N PHE A 25 1.23 1.57 -11.48
CA PHE A 25 2.64 1.94 -11.62
C PHE A 25 3.35 1.03 -12.62
N ILE A 26 3.25 -0.30 -12.47
CA ILE A 26 3.88 -1.29 -13.36
C ILE A 26 3.43 -1.10 -14.81
N VAL A 27 2.12 -1.05 -15.05
CA VAL A 27 1.55 -0.92 -16.41
C VAL A 27 1.89 0.41 -17.06
N SER A 28 1.94 1.49 -16.27
CA SER A 28 2.25 2.84 -16.78
C SER A 28 3.73 3.05 -17.10
N ASN A 29 4.64 2.42 -16.33
CA ASN A 29 6.09 2.68 -16.43
C ASN A 29 6.88 1.61 -17.19
N ASN A 30 6.36 0.38 -17.31
CA ASN A 30 7.03 -0.67 -18.07
C ASN A 30 6.55 -0.71 -19.52
N LYS A 31 7.25 -0.02 -20.42
CA LYS A 31 6.91 0.06 -21.84
C LYS A 31 7.46 -1.09 -22.68
N GLU A 32 8.30 -1.95 -22.12
CA GLU A 32 8.89 -3.12 -22.81
C GLU A 32 7.94 -4.31 -22.86
N VAL A 33 6.86 -4.27 -22.09
CA VAL A 33 5.89 -5.35 -21.92
C VAL A 33 4.49 -4.87 -22.35
N GLU A 34 3.80 -5.70 -23.13
CA GLU A 34 2.38 -5.52 -23.44
C GLU A 34 1.55 -6.13 -22.30
N TYR A 35 0.92 -5.28 -21.50
CA TYR A 35 0.07 -5.72 -20.38
C TYR A 35 -1.39 -5.85 -20.78
N ILE A 36 -2.00 -6.96 -20.36
CA ILE A 36 -3.44 -7.19 -20.41
C ILE A 36 -3.93 -7.25 -18.96
N HIS A 37 -4.68 -6.24 -18.53
CA HIS A 37 -5.24 -6.22 -17.19
C HIS A 37 -6.48 -7.12 -17.07
N PHE A 38 -6.49 -7.99 -16.08
CA PHE A 38 -7.65 -8.79 -15.71
C PHE A 38 -8.11 -8.44 -14.29
N GLU A 39 -9.32 -7.91 -14.18
CA GLU A 39 -9.86 -7.45 -12.90
C GLU A 39 -10.22 -8.62 -11.99
N VAL A 40 -9.58 -8.66 -10.81
CA VAL A 40 -9.81 -9.65 -9.75
C VAL A 40 -10.01 -8.94 -8.42
N GLY A 41 -11.14 -9.15 -7.79
CA GLY A 41 -11.39 -8.53 -6.48
C GLY A 41 -12.78 -7.93 -6.38
N LYS A 42 -12.99 -7.17 -5.32
CA LYS A 42 -14.23 -6.45 -5.04
C LYS A 42 -14.04 -4.99 -5.45
N ARG A 43 -15.05 -4.40 -6.10
CA ARG A 43 -15.16 -2.95 -6.24
C ARG A 43 -15.70 -2.35 -4.94
N ASP A 44 -15.23 -1.16 -4.58
CA ASP A 44 -15.58 -0.53 -3.30
C ASP A 44 -17.08 -0.25 -3.13
N ALA A 45 -17.81 -0.01 -4.23
CA ALA A 45 -19.25 0.25 -4.23
C ALA A 45 -20.13 -1.01 -4.23
N GLU A 46 -19.56 -2.21 -4.32
CA GLU A 46 -20.33 -3.45 -4.40
C GLU A 46 -20.80 -3.97 -3.04
N SER A 47 -22.07 -3.80 -2.73
CA SER A 47 -22.80 -4.54 -1.69
C SER A 47 -23.43 -5.80 -2.30
N GLY A 48 -22.90 -6.98 -2.04
CA GLY A 48 -23.47 -8.22 -2.58
C GLY A 48 -23.48 -9.35 -1.59
N GLY A 49 -24.65 -10.02 -1.44
CA GLY A 49 -24.79 -11.25 -0.65
C GLY A 49 -23.93 -12.41 -1.18
N THR A 50 -23.85 -13.52 -0.42
CA THR A 50 -22.98 -14.66 -0.71
C THR A 50 -23.21 -15.27 -2.10
N LEU A 51 -24.46 -15.30 -2.58
CA LEU A 51 -24.84 -15.82 -3.91
C LEU A 51 -24.26 -14.97 -5.06
N ASN A 52 -24.29 -13.64 -4.94
CA ASN A 52 -23.69 -12.74 -5.92
C ASN A 52 -22.16 -12.87 -5.98
N ARG A 53 -21.53 -13.13 -4.82
CA ARG A 53 -20.08 -13.41 -4.76
C ARG A 53 -19.71 -14.71 -5.50
N LEU A 54 -20.47 -15.78 -5.29
CA LEU A 54 -20.25 -17.08 -5.96
C LEU A 54 -20.46 -16.98 -7.47
N ARG A 55 -21.53 -16.29 -7.91
CA ARG A 55 -21.81 -16.06 -9.35
C ARG A 55 -20.69 -15.27 -10.02
N ARG A 56 -20.12 -14.28 -9.33
CA ARG A 56 -19.00 -13.49 -9.84
C ARG A 56 -17.71 -14.30 -9.95
N ILE A 57 -17.39 -15.11 -8.95
CA ILE A 57 -16.23 -16.01 -9.00
C ILE A 57 -16.33 -16.95 -10.22
N TRP A 58 -17.51 -17.48 -10.47
CA TRP A 58 -17.77 -18.35 -11.62
C TRP A 58 -17.66 -17.62 -12.97
N HIS A 59 -18.22 -16.43 -13.07
CA HIS A 59 -18.14 -15.60 -14.27
C HIS A 59 -16.71 -15.17 -14.56
N ASN A 60 -15.98 -14.73 -13.53
CA ASN A 60 -14.56 -14.39 -13.64
C ASN A 60 -13.73 -15.60 -14.09
N ARG A 61 -14.02 -16.81 -13.60
CA ARG A 61 -13.31 -18.03 -13.98
C ARG A 61 -13.51 -18.37 -15.47
N LEU A 62 -14.71 -18.17 -16.01
CA LEU A 62 -14.97 -18.40 -17.45
C LEU A 62 -14.28 -17.35 -18.31
N GLY A 63 -14.35 -16.07 -17.95
CA GLY A 63 -13.62 -14.98 -18.59
C GLY A 63 -12.11 -15.19 -18.55
N TRP A 64 -11.59 -15.58 -17.39
CA TRP A 64 -10.19 -15.94 -17.19
C TRP A 64 -9.73 -17.08 -18.11
N LYS A 65 -10.44 -18.19 -18.11
CA LYS A 65 -10.14 -19.32 -18.99
C LYS A 65 -10.13 -18.91 -20.46
N ARG A 66 -11.09 -18.10 -20.90
CA ARG A 66 -11.18 -17.60 -22.29
C ARG A 66 -9.97 -16.71 -22.62
N LEU A 67 -9.59 -15.82 -21.73
CA LEU A 67 -8.44 -14.93 -21.90
C LEU A 67 -7.13 -15.72 -22.05
N LEU A 68 -6.91 -16.74 -21.20
CA LEU A 68 -5.73 -17.61 -21.28
C LEU A 68 -5.66 -18.40 -22.58
N HIS A 69 -6.80 -18.90 -23.12
CA HIS A 69 -6.81 -19.56 -24.43
C HIS A 69 -6.48 -18.60 -25.60
N LEU A 70 -6.84 -17.32 -25.47
CA LEU A 70 -6.48 -16.30 -26.47
C LEU A 70 -5.00 -15.91 -26.40
N HIS A 71 -4.35 -16.13 -25.25
CA HIS A 71 -2.95 -15.76 -25.00
C HIS A 71 -2.19 -16.90 -24.32
N PRO A 72 -1.99 -18.05 -24.99
CA PRO A 72 -1.42 -19.26 -24.40
C PRO A 72 0.03 -19.07 -23.92
N ASP A 73 0.79 -18.16 -24.56
CA ASP A 73 2.20 -17.90 -24.24
C ASP A 73 2.38 -16.70 -23.28
N ALA A 74 1.28 -16.12 -22.78
CA ALA A 74 1.40 -14.98 -21.86
C ALA A 74 1.87 -15.42 -20.49
N VAL A 75 2.78 -14.63 -19.91
CA VAL A 75 3.16 -14.76 -18.50
C VAL A 75 2.02 -14.20 -17.64
N ILE A 76 1.70 -14.90 -16.58
CA ILE A 76 0.70 -14.46 -15.60
C ILE A 76 1.39 -13.74 -14.45
N HIS A 77 1.23 -12.44 -14.34
CA HIS A 77 1.59 -11.68 -13.13
C HIS A 77 0.35 -11.64 -12.22
N TYR A 78 0.33 -12.51 -11.23
CA TYR A 78 -0.82 -12.64 -10.34
C TYR A 78 -0.58 -11.94 -9.01
N ASN A 79 -1.28 -10.84 -8.77
CA ASN A 79 -1.26 -10.13 -7.48
C ASN A 79 -2.14 -10.86 -6.46
N MET A 80 -1.53 -11.39 -5.41
CA MET A 80 -2.20 -12.22 -4.41
C MET A 80 -2.15 -11.59 -3.01
N PRO A 81 -3.29 -11.19 -2.43
CA PRO A 81 -3.36 -10.89 -1.01
C PRO A 81 -3.51 -12.21 -0.21
N LEU A 82 -2.59 -12.49 0.72
CA LEU A 82 -2.67 -13.67 1.58
C LEU A 82 -3.67 -13.46 2.72
N MET A 83 -4.96 -13.40 2.40
CA MET A 83 -5.99 -13.17 3.41
C MET A 83 -7.35 -13.81 3.10
N GLY A 84 -7.98 -14.38 4.10
CA GLY A 84 -9.37 -14.84 4.12
C GLY A 84 -9.79 -15.67 2.90
N ALA A 85 -10.99 -15.44 2.40
CA ALA A 85 -11.56 -16.14 1.26
C ALA A 85 -10.88 -15.81 -0.09
N ALA A 86 -10.01 -14.78 -0.13
CA ALA A 86 -9.26 -14.45 -1.33
C ALA A 86 -8.36 -15.62 -1.77
N VAL A 87 -7.74 -16.34 -0.85
CA VAL A 87 -6.88 -17.50 -1.13
C VAL A 87 -7.64 -18.56 -1.92
N ILE A 88 -8.91 -18.85 -1.58
CA ILE A 88 -9.73 -19.85 -2.29
C ILE A 88 -10.03 -19.38 -3.72
N ARG A 89 -10.40 -18.11 -3.90
CA ARG A 89 -10.63 -17.52 -5.21
C ARG A 89 -9.36 -17.60 -6.07
N ASP A 90 -8.24 -17.21 -5.52
CA ASP A 90 -6.95 -17.11 -6.21
C ASP A 90 -6.45 -18.50 -6.61
N TYR A 91 -6.60 -19.50 -5.73
CA TYR A 91 -6.37 -20.90 -6.07
C TYR A 91 -7.16 -21.35 -7.31
N LEU A 92 -8.47 -21.03 -7.36
CA LEU A 92 -9.32 -21.44 -8.48
C LEU A 92 -8.89 -20.82 -9.83
N LEU A 93 -8.40 -19.59 -9.82
CA LEU A 93 -7.92 -18.91 -11.03
C LEU A 93 -6.53 -19.41 -11.42
N LEU A 94 -5.61 -19.52 -10.47
CA LEU A 94 -4.25 -20.01 -10.70
C LEU A 94 -4.22 -21.49 -11.12
N HIS A 95 -5.16 -22.30 -10.64
CA HIS A 95 -5.32 -23.68 -11.11
C HIS A 95 -5.61 -23.75 -12.60
N VAL A 96 -6.44 -22.83 -13.12
CA VAL A 96 -6.71 -22.78 -14.58
C VAL A 96 -5.45 -22.41 -15.35
N ALA A 97 -4.70 -21.39 -14.90
CA ALA A 97 -3.45 -20.97 -15.54
C ALA A 97 -2.40 -22.10 -15.53
N HIS A 98 -2.20 -22.75 -14.38
CA HIS A 98 -1.30 -23.90 -14.25
C HIS A 98 -1.68 -25.06 -15.20
N LYS A 99 -2.97 -25.42 -15.27
CA LYS A 99 -3.46 -26.49 -16.16
C LYS A 99 -3.28 -26.16 -17.64
N LEU A 100 -3.27 -24.90 -18.03
CA LEU A 100 -3.03 -24.45 -19.40
C LEU A 100 -1.53 -24.26 -19.71
N GLY A 101 -0.66 -24.39 -18.71
CA GLY A 101 0.80 -24.30 -18.88
C GLY A 101 1.33 -22.85 -18.93
N ASN A 102 0.53 -21.85 -18.59
CA ASN A 102 1.02 -20.47 -18.55
C ASN A 102 2.05 -20.31 -17.43
N PRO A 103 3.22 -19.66 -17.67
CA PRO A 103 4.17 -19.31 -16.61
C PRO A 103 3.53 -18.34 -15.60
N ILE A 104 3.67 -18.65 -14.29
CA ILE A 104 3.07 -17.86 -13.22
C ILE A 104 4.18 -17.13 -12.44
N VAL A 105 4.13 -15.82 -12.43
CA VAL A 105 4.86 -14.94 -11.51
C VAL A 105 3.85 -14.47 -10.47
N LEU A 106 4.00 -14.96 -9.25
CA LEU A 106 3.09 -14.68 -8.15
C LEU A 106 3.62 -13.50 -7.33
N HIS A 107 2.89 -12.39 -7.28
CA HIS A 107 3.26 -11.22 -6.48
C HIS A 107 2.41 -11.16 -5.22
N VAL A 108 3.01 -11.44 -4.09
CA VAL A 108 2.36 -11.50 -2.77
C VAL A 108 2.42 -10.13 -2.10
N HIS A 109 1.27 -9.55 -1.81
CA HIS A 109 1.15 -8.22 -1.20
C HIS A 109 0.91 -8.26 0.31
N GLY A 110 1.64 -9.12 1.02
CA GLY A 110 1.46 -9.33 2.44
C GLY A 110 0.10 -9.95 2.77
N GLY A 111 -0.44 -9.62 3.92
CA GLY A 111 -1.74 -10.10 4.37
C GLY A 111 -1.66 -10.85 5.69
N ASN A 112 -2.84 -11.16 6.24
CA ASN A 112 -2.95 -11.76 7.57
C ASN A 112 -2.22 -13.11 7.68
N TYR A 113 -2.14 -13.86 6.56
CA TYR A 113 -1.47 -15.16 6.53
C TYR A 113 0.05 -15.09 6.30
N MET A 114 0.61 -13.93 6.05
CA MET A 114 2.05 -13.76 6.02
C MET A 114 2.66 -13.81 7.43
N LYS A 115 2.02 -13.14 8.41
CA LYS A 115 2.53 -13.03 9.79
C LYS A 115 1.95 -14.05 10.75
N ASN A 116 0.69 -14.43 10.57
CA ASN A 116 0.05 -15.41 11.43
C ASN A 116 0.30 -16.82 10.92
N ARG A 117 1.25 -17.51 11.55
CA ARG A 117 1.58 -18.91 11.23
C ARG A 117 0.46 -19.88 11.60
N GLN A 118 -0.52 -19.46 12.41
CA GLN A 118 -1.72 -20.26 12.72
C GLN A 118 -2.76 -20.11 11.59
N ARG A 119 -2.58 -20.87 10.53
CA ARG A 119 -3.50 -20.90 9.38
C ARG A 119 -4.38 -22.14 9.47
N PRO A 120 -5.67 -22.07 9.07
CA PRO A 120 -6.47 -23.29 8.88
C PRO A 120 -5.75 -24.24 7.90
N TRP A 121 -5.69 -25.53 8.22
CA TRP A 121 -4.92 -26.50 7.42
C TRP A 121 -5.26 -26.49 5.93
N LEU A 122 -6.52 -26.28 5.58
CA LEU A 122 -6.98 -26.19 4.20
C LEU A 122 -6.36 -24.94 3.49
N ILE A 123 -6.34 -23.80 4.17
CA ILE A 123 -5.74 -22.56 3.63
C ILE A 123 -4.23 -22.74 3.44
N GLN A 124 -3.55 -23.35 4.41
CA GLN A 124 -2.12 -23.70 4.30
C GLN A 124 -1.87 -24.55 3.04
N LYS A 125 -2.66 -25.62 2.87
CA LYS A 125 -2.55 -26.53 1.72
C LYS A 125 -2.79 -25.83 0.38
N LEU A 126 -3.76 -24.90 0.32
CA LEU A 126 -4.02 -24.12 -0.88
C LEU A 126 -2.86 -23.17 -1.23
N ILE A 127 -2.28 -22.52 -0.24
CA ILE A 127 -1.12 -21.63 -0.43
C ILE A 127 0.10 -22.44 -0.89
N GLU A 128 0.43 -23.54 -0.22
CA GLU A 128 1.51 -24.47 -0.61
C GLU A 128 1.37 -24.90 -2.08
N THR A 129 0.15 -25.27 -2.47
CA THR A 129 -0.13 -25.70 -3.83
C THR A 129 0.07 -24.58 -4.85
N VAL A 130 -0.43 -23.37 -4.54
CA VAL A 130 -0.26 -22.20 -5.42
C VAL A 130 1.20 -21.81 -5.55
N PHE A 131 1.96 -21.84 -4.46
CA PHE A 131 3.39 -21.52 -4.46
C PHE A 131 4.20 -22.52 -5.27
N SER A 132 3.83 -23.81 -5.22
CA SER A 132 4.48 -24.86 -6.04
C SER A 132 4.23 -24.71 -7.55
N TRP A 133 3.19 -23.99 -7.96
CA TRP A 133 2.90 -23.70 -9.37
C TRP A 133 3.61 -22.45 -9.89
N ALA A 134 4.05 -21.57 -8.99
CA ALA A 134 4.71 -20.34 -9.37
C ALA A 134 6.13 -20.60 -9.89
N LYS A 135 6.47 -20.00 -11.04
CA LYS A 135 7.82 -19.95 -11.55
C LYS A 135 8.68 -19.02 -10.70
N HIS A 136 8.12 -17.89 -10.28
CA HIS A 136 8.72 -16.93 -9.37
C HIS A 136 7.67 -16.41 -8.39
N ILE A 137 8.08 -16.22 -7.14
CA ILE A 137 7.28 -15.62 -6.08
C ILE A 137 7.93 -14.29 -5.69
N ILE A 138 7.20 -13.20 -5.81
CA ILE A 138 7.64 -11.86 -5.42
C ILE A 138 7.00 -11.53 -4.07
N VAL A 139 7.79 -11.04 -3.14
CA VAL A 139 7.37 -10.52 -1.83
C VAL A 139 7.95 -9.13 -1.58
N LEU A 140 7.44 -8.39 -0.58
CA LEU A 140 7.74 -6.97 -0.42
C LEU A 140 8.98 -6.67 0.42
N SER A 141 9.57 -7.66 1.09
CA SER A 141 10.78 -7.48 1.92
C SER A 141 11.60 -8.77 2.04
N GLU A 142 12.85 -8.65 2.49
CA GLU A 142 13.69 -9.82 2.78
C GLU A 142 13.17 -10.64 3.96
N GLU A 143 12.51 -9.98 4.95
CA GLU A 143 11.84 -10.68 6.06
C GLU A 143 10.70 -11.55 5.53
N GLU A 144 9.84 -11.01 4.65
CA GLU A 144 8.76 -11.79 4.02
C GLU A 144 9.30 -12.93 3.16
N LYS A 145 10.44 -12.72 2.49
CA LYS A 145 11.13 -13.78 1.72
C LYS A 145 11.52 -14.93 2.63
N GLN A 146 12.23 -14.65 3.74
CA GLN A 146 12.63 -15.68 4.70
C GLN A 146 11.42 -16.45 5.26
N ILE A 147 10.34 -15.74 5.61
CA ILE A 147 9.10 -16.37 6.10
C ILE A 147 8.52 -17.34 5.05
N VAL A 148 8.48 -16.92 3.78
CA VAL A 148 7.90 -17.75 2.71
C VAL A 148 8.78 -18.96 2.43
N GLU A 149 10.10 -18.78 2.36
CA GLU A 149 11.06 -19.86 2.15
C GLU A 149 11.00 -20.91 3.28
N GLU A 150 10.96 -20.47 4.54
CA GLU A 150 10.86 -21.37 5.70
C GLU A 150 9.50 -22.08 5.81
N ASP A 151 8.39 -21.34 5.69
CA ASP A 151 7.04 -21.87 5.95
C ASP A 151 6.54 -22.79 4.82
N PHE A 152 7.02 -22.59 3.58
CA PHE A 152 6.52 -23.28 2.39
C PHE A 152 7.56 -24.13 1.66
N ASN A 153 8.80 -24.11 2.11
CA ASN A 153 9.93 -24.87 1.53
C ASN A 153 10.07 -24.64 0.00
N VAL A 154 10.13 -23.37 -0.39
CA VAL A 154 10.32 -22.89 -1.76
C VAL A 154 11.58 -22.05 -1.86
N ASP A 155 12.29 -22.05 -3.00
CA ASP A 155 13.57 -21.38 -3.23
C ASP A 155 13.52 -20.31 -4.34
N ASN A 156 12.38 -20.19 -5.01
CA ASN A 156 12.14 -19.26 -6.11
C ASN A 156 11.52 -17.91 -5.65
N VAL A 157 11.83 -17.49 -4.42
CA VAL A 157 11.29 -16.27 -3.79
C VAL A 157 12.23 -15.08 -4.00
N HIS A 158 11.68 -13.97 -4.43
CA HIS A 158 12.38 -12.73 -4.72
C HIS A 158 11.81 -11.57 -3.92
N SER A 159 12.65 -10.86 -3.19
CA SER A 159 12.27 -9.60 -2.56
C SER A 159 12.29 -8.49 -3.61
N LEU A 160 11.14 -7.86 -3.80
CA LEU A 160 10.94 -6.70 -4.67
C LEU A 160 9.96 -5.75 -3.99
N PRO A 161 10.44 -4.81 -3.16
CA PRO A 161 9.60 -3.82 -2.51
C PRO A 161 8.79 -3.00 -3.51
N ASN A 162 7.57 -2.59 -3.12
CA ASN A 162 6.76 -1.72 -3.97
C ASN A 162 7.56 -0.50 -4.43
N CYS A 163 7.32 -0.06 -5.66
CA CYS A 163 7.92 1.14 -6.21
C CYS A 163 6.85 2.18 -6.56
N ILE A 164 7.25 3.44 -6.68
CA ILE A 164 6.39 4.57 -7.00
C ILE A 164 6.99 5.38 -8.14
N ASP A 165 6.14 6.19 -8.79
CA ASP A 165 6.60 7.17 -9.76
C ASP A 165 7.30 8.33 -9.04
N LEU A 166 8.58 8.53 -9.32
CA LEU A 166 9.41 9.57 -8.73
C LEU A 166 9.58 10.80 -9.64
N THR A 167 8.92 10.84 -10.79
CA THR A 167 9.14 11.87 -11.82
C THR A 167 8.97 13.30 -11.26
N GLU A 168 7.89 13.57 -10.53
CA GLU A 168 7.66 14.88 -9.92
C GLU A 168 8.47 15.09 -8.62
N ALA A 169 8.73 14.01 -7.88
CA ALA A 169 9.35 14.09 -6.57
C ALA A 169 10.86 14.32 -6.62
N ARG A 170 11.56 13.83 -7.66
CA ARG A 170 13.03 13.97 -7.79
C ARG A 170 13.51 15.44 -7.80
N ASP A 171 12.78 16.30 -8.45
CA ASP A 171 13.14 17.72 -8.59
C ASP A 171 12.50 18.61 -7.52
N TYR A 172 11.58 18.06 -6.73
CA TYR A 172 10.91 18.79 -5.66
C TYR A 172 11.83 18.93 -4.44
N LYS A 173 11.92 20.15 -3.90
CA LYS A 173 12.67 20.46 -2.67
C LYS A 173 11.75 21.14 -1.69
N ARG A 174 11.45 20.46 -0.59
CA ARG A 174 10.62 21.03 0.48
C ARG A 174 11.37 22.14 1.21
N LYS A 175 10.65 23.22 1.49
CA LYS A 175 11.16 24.33 2.29
C LYS A 175 10.18 24.61 3.42
N PHE A 176 10.71 24.96 4.56
CA PHE A 176 9.94 25.35 5.73
C PHE A 176 10.20 26.81 6.06
N GLU A 177 9.15 27.61 6.17
CA GLU A 177 9.24 29.01 6.59
C GLU A 177 9.31 29.11 8.11
N ALA A 178 9.82 30.22 8.63
CA ALA A 178 10.02 30.40 10.09
C ALA A 178 8.69 30.36 10.88
N GLU A 179 7.64 31.01 10.35
CA GLU A 179 6.29 31.06 10.97
C GLU A 179 5.33 30.08 10.31
N HIS A 180 5.78 28.85 10.08
CA HIS A 180 4.99 27.83 9.37
C HIS A 180 4.08 27.06 10.34
N THR A 181 2.75 27.05 10.07
CA THR A 181 1.80 26.16 10.73
C THR A 181 1.95 24.75 10.13
N LEU A 182 2.16 23.76 10.97
CA LEU A 182 2.41 22.38 10.54
C LEU A 182 1.18 21.78 9.88
N SER A 183 1.33 21.32 8.62
CA SER A 183 0.29 20.63 7.87
C SER A 183 0.50 19.12 7.95
N ILE A 184 -0.45 18.41 8.56
CA ILE A 184 -0.39 16.97 8.82
C ILE A 184 -1.34 16.26 7.87
N LEU A 185 -0.88 15.26 7.13
CA LEU A 185 -1.69 14.46 6.22
C LEU A 185 -1.86 13.03 6.72
N TYR A 186 -3.09 12.58 6.77
CA TYR A 186 -3.45 11.16 6.71
C TYR A 186 -3.89 10.82 5.28
N LEU A 187 -3.28 9.80 4.66
CA LEU A 187 -3.60 9.36 3.30
C LEU A 187 -3.82 7.85 3.27
N GLY A 188 -5.07 7.42 3.13
CA GLY A 188 -5.45 6.02 3.11
C GLY A 188 -6.93 5.80 3.39
N ARG A 189 -7.37 4.54 3.49
CA ARG A 189 -8.73 4.22 3.94
C ARG A 189 -8.93 4.68 5.37
N ILE A 190 -10.05 5.36 5.61
CA ILE A 190 -10.40 5.86 6.95
C ILE A 190 -11.19 4.73 7.63
N GLU A 191 -10.47 3.94 8.44
CA GLU A 191 -10.99 2.77 9.13
C GLU A 191 -10.23 2.53 10.46
N LYS A 192 -10.86 1.86 11.40
CA LYS A 192 -10.38 1.71 12.77
C LYS A 192 -8.97 1.10 12.90
N ASN A 193 -8.65 0.10 12.08
CA ASN A 193 -7.34 -0.58 12.10
C ASN A 193 -6.18 0.30 11.60
N LYS A 194 -6.48 1.47 11.01
CA LYS A 194 -5.51 2.51 10.65
C LYS A 194 -5.19 3.47 11.79
N GLY A 195 -5.77 3.26 12.98
CA GLY A 195 -5.49 4.06 14.17
C GLY A 195 -6.19 5.42 14.19
N ILE A 196 -7.30 5.58 13.45
CA ILE A 196 -8.03 6.85 13.31
C ILE A 196 -8.51 7.39 14.66
N ASP A 197 -8.96 6.51 15.58
CA ASP A 197 -9.35 6.90 16.95
C ASP A 197 -8.20 7.63 17.68
N TYR A 198 -6.96 7.16 17.52
CA TYR A 198 -5.76 7.73 18.16
C TYR A 198 -5.32 9.04 17.50
N ILE A 199 -5.56 9.21 16.20
CA ILE A 199 -5.37 10.49 15.52
C ILE A 199 -6.35 11.53 16.08
N LEU A 200 -7.62 11.16 16.26
CA LEU A 200 -8.64 12.07 16.80
C LEU A 200 -8.27 12.48 18.23
N GLU A 201 -7.93 11.51 19.08
CA GLU A 201 -7.53 11.77 20.46
C GLU A 201 -6.31 12.69 20.54
N ALA A 202 -5.27 12.42 19.73
CA ALA A 202 -4.07 13.24 19.68
C ALA A 202 -4.37 14.67 19.19
N ALA A 203 -5.18 14.81 18.14
CA ALA A 203 -5.55 16.10 17.58
C ALA A 203 -6.37 16.95 18.57
N LYS A 204 -7.23 16.34 19.41
CA LYS A 204 -7.93 17.03 20.51
C LYS A 204 -6.96 17.54 21.56
N LYS A 205 -5.98 16.75 21.96
CA LYS A 205 -4.92 17.14 22.91
C LYS A 205 -4.08 18.31 22.36
N LEU A 206 -3.60 18.21 21.11
CA LEU A 206 -2.85 19.27 20.45
C LEU A 206 -3.64 20.59 20.36
N LYS A 207 -4.95 20.52 20.05
CA LYS A 207 -5.82 21.69 20.03
C LYS A 207 -6.00 22.31 21.42
N ALA A 208 -6.18 21.49 22.46
CA ALA A 208 -6.26 21.95 23.85
C ALA A 208 -4.96 22.64 24.30
N ASP A 209 -3.82 22.13 23.88
CA ASP A 209 -2.48 22.67 24.13
C ASP A 209 -2.14 23.88 23.22
N LYS A 210 -3.08 24.29 22.35
CA LYS A 210 -2.93 25.42 21.42
C LYS A 210 -1.74 25.28 20.46
N VAL A 211 -1.37 24.06 20.13
CA VAL A 211 -0.34 23.78 19.10
C VAL A 211 -0.93 24.18 17.72
N PRO A 212 -0.23 25.00 16.92
CA PRO A 212 -0.73 25.41 15.62
C PRO A 212 -0.52 24.27 14.58
N PHE A 213 -1.61 23.66 14.14
CA PHE A 213 -1.59 22.65 13.07
C PHE A 213 -2.86 22.69 12.22
N THR A 214 -2.75 22.12 11.01
CA THR A 214 -3.88 21.75 10.17
C THR A 214 -3.80 20.27 9.86
N LEU A 215 -4.90 19.55 10.06
CA LEU A 215 -5.01 18.12 9.81
C LEU A 215 -5.79 17.85 8.51
N HIS A 216 -5.14 17.25 7.53
CA HIS A 216 -5.69 16.89 6.24
C HIS A 216 -5.96 15.39 6.20
N PHE A 217 -7.17 15.00 5.83
CA PHE A 217 -7.50 13.61 5.53
C PHE A 217 -7.81 13.43 4.06
N ALA A 218 -7.18 12.45 3.43
CA ALA A 218 -7.45 12.06 2.05
C ALA A 218 -7.64 10.54 1.97
N GLY A 219 -8.78 10.12 1.44
CA GLY A 219 -9.14 8.71 1.28
C GLY A 219 -10.63 8.47 1.49
N LYS A 220 -11.02 7.22 1.32
CA LYS A 220 -12.41 6.80 1.47
C LYS A 220 -12.69 6.43 2.93
N GLU A 221 -13.77 6.99 3.47
CA GLU A 221 -14.31 6.58 4.76
C GLU A 221 -15.15 5.32 4.60
N GLU A 222 -14.93 4.33 5.45
CA GLU A 222 -15.83 3.19 5.55
C GLU A 222 -17.14 3.61 6.24
N THR A 223 -18.27 3.26 5.63
CA THR A 223 -19.61 3.80 5.97
C THR A 223 -20.10 3.48 7.39
N GLN A 224 -19.39 2.69 8.16
CA GLN A 224 -19.80 2.28 9.52
C GLN A 224 -19.16 3.10 10.64
N ASP A 225 -18.07 3.83 10.36
CA ASP A 225 -17.25 4.42 11.41
C ASP A 225 -17.54 5.91 11.65
N GLU A 226 -18.11 6.64 10.67
CA GLU A 226 -18.51 8.06 10.77
C GLU A 226 -17.45 9.00 11.39
N TYR A 227 -16.18 8.78 11.06
CA TYR A 227 -15.06 9.57 11.62
C TYR A 227 -15.06 11.02 11.14
N ILE A 228 -15.37 11.27 9.85
CA ILE A 228 -15.29 12.63 9.28
C ILE A 228 -16.20 13.63 9.99
N PRO A 229 -17.46 13.31 10.33
CA PRO A 229 -18.29 14.20 11.14
C PRO A 229 -17.70 14.49 12.52
N GLN A 230 -17.08 13.48 13.17
CA GLN A 230 -16.45 13.64 14.49
C GLN A 230 -15.24 14.58 14.42
N PHE A 231 -14.33 14.40 13.45
CA PHE A 231 -13.19 15.30 13.24
C PHE A 231 -13.63 16.73 12.97
N LYS A 232 -14.63 16.94 12.12
CA LYS A 232 -15.19 18.28 11.84
C LYS A 232 -15.75 18.93 13.10
N SER A 233 -16.52 18.21 13.89
CA SER A 233 -17.10 18.72 15.14
C SER A 233 -16.05 19.13 16.17
N GLU A 234 -15.02 18.29 16.34
CA GLU A 234 -13.99 18.50 17.38
C GLU A 234 -12.94 19.55 16.98
N LEU A 235 -12.53 19.56 15.71
CA LEU A 235 -11.39 20.38 15.27
C LEU A 235 -11.82 21.66 14.52
N GLY A 236 -13.00 21.70 13.93
CA GLY A 236 -13.48 22.86 13.16
C GLY A 236 -12.58 23.15 11.97
N GLU A 237 -12.09 24.40 11.86
CA GLU A 237 -11.24 24.87 10.75
C GLU A 237 -9.84 24.21 10.69
N SER A 238 -9.40 23.60 11.78
CA SER A 238 -8.12 22.86 11.80
C SER A 238 -8.20 21.48 11.12
N PHE A 239 -9.36 21.09 10.57
CA PHE A 239 -9.55 19.81 9.89
C PHE A 239 -10.10 19.99 8.48
N ILE A 240 -9.41 19.38 7.51
CA ILE A 240 -9.80 19.43 6.09
C ILE A 240 -9.90 18.02 5.53
N TYR A 241 -11.07 17.66 5.02
CA TYR A 241 -11.30 16.39 4.33
C TYR A 241 -11.33 16.59 2.82
N HIS A 242 -10.47 15.88 2.11
CA HIS A 242 -10.29 15.98 0.66
C HIS A 242 -11.04 14.91 -0.14
N GLY A 243 -11.65 13.91 0.53
CA GLY A 243 -12.18 12.75 -0.17
C GLY A 243 -11.05 11.88 -0.76
N VAL A 244 -11.38 11.11 -1.79
CA VAL A 244 -10.39 10.32 -2.52
C VAL A 244 -9.64 11.23 -3.49
N VAL A 245 -8.31 11.26 -3.40
CA VAL A 245 -7.44 12.11 -4.23
C VAL A 245 -6.53 11.26 -5.13
N PHE A 246 -6.32 11.72 -6.37
CA PHE A 246 -5.44 11.08 -7.34
C PHE A 246 -4.87 12.10 -8.34
N GLY A 247 -3.86 11.68 -9.12
CA GLY A 247 -3.22 12.51 -10.13
C GLY A 247 -2.67 13.82 -9.54
N LYS A 248 -2.89 14.92 -10.25
CA LYS A 248 -2.38 16.25 -9.87
C LYS A 248 -2.89 16.74 -8.51
N VAL A 249 -4.16 16.47 -8.18
CA VAL A 249 -4.74 16.88 -6.87
C VAL A 249 -3.98 16.21 -5.72
N LYS A 250 -3.63 14.92 -5.88
CA LYS A 250 -2.82 14.20 -4.90
C LYS A 250 -1.41 14.77 -4.82
N SER A 251 -0.71 14.98 -5.92
CA SER A 251 0.65 15.51 -5.88
C SER A 251 0.72 16.93 -5.31
N ASP A 252 -0.27 17.78 -5.59
CA ASP A 252 -0.36 19.12 -4.99
C ASP A 252 -0.55 19.03 -3.46
N LEU A 253 -1.39 18.09 -2.98
CA LEU A 253 -1.58 17.85 -1.55
C LEU A 253 -0.31 17.33 -0.88
N LEU A 254 0.45 16.43 -1.53
CA LEU A 254 1.74 15.94 -1.03
C LEU A 254 2.79 17.05 -0.94
N LYS A 255 2.75 18.03 -1.86
CA LYS A 255 3.61 19.20 -1.81
C LYS A 255 3.23 20.20 -0.71
N GLN A 256 1.95 20.28 -0.37
CA GLN A 256 1.40 21.19 0.63
C GLN A 256 1.66 20.72 2.07
N CYS A 257 1.55 19.42 2.36
CA CYS A 257 1.62 18.89 3.72
C CYS A 257 3.05 18.52 4.14
N ASP A 258 3.38 18.64 5.43
CA ASP A 258 4.72 18.50 5.99
C ASP A 258 4.97 17.16 6.65
N VAL A 259 3.95 16.63 7.30
CA VAL A 259 3.99 15.40 8.09
C VAL A 259 3.00 14.40 7.54
N PHE A 260 3.43 13.16 7.38
CA PHE A 260 2.56 12.03 7.08
C PHE A 260 2.30 11.23 8.36
N LEU A 261 1.04 11.14 8.77
CA LEU A 261 0.63 10.46 10.00
C LEU A 261 -0.06 9.13 9.68
N LEU A 262 0.54 8.01 10.10
CA LEU A 262 -0.01 6.66 9.87
C LEU A 262 0.20 5.75 11.10
N PRO A 263 -0.63 5.87 12.16
CA PRO A 263 -0.52 5.07 13.38
C PRO A 263 -1.27 3.73 13.26
N SER A 264 -1.10 3.04 12.15
CA SER A 264 -1.79 1.78 11.82
C SER A 264 -1.43 0.65 12.79
N PHE A 265 -2.37 -0.29 13.00
CA PHE A 265 -2.10 -1.49 13.79
C PHE A 265 -1.40 -2.57 12.97
N TYR A 266 -1.55 -2.53 11.67
CA TYR A 266 -0.95 -3.44 10.72
C TYR A 266 -0.79 -2.79 9.35
N GLU A 267 0.34 -3.02 8.70
CA GLU A 267 0.63 -2.66 7.30
C GLU A 267 1.44 -3.76 6.60
N GLY A 268 1.43 -3.76 5.27
CA GLY A 268 2.49 -4.31 4.46
C GLY A 268 3.60 -3.26 4.28
N LEU A 269 3.87 -2.85 3.05
CA LEU A 269 4.62 -1.63 2.73
C LEU A 269 3.64 -0.62 2.11
N PRO A 270 3.17 0.41 2.86
CA PRO A 270 2.15 1.32 2.37
C PRO A 270 2.66 2.17 1.21
N MET A 271 1.95 2.18 0.08
CA MET A 271 2.27 3.06 -1.06
C MET A 271 2.23 4.53 -0.65
N SER A 272 1.24 4.92 0.17
CA SER A 272 1.11 6.29 0.67
C SER A 272 2.34 6.74 1.49
N LEU A 273 3.00 5.84 2.21
CA LEU A 273 4.25 6.14 2.92
C LEU A 273 5.37 6.49 1.93
N LEU A 274 5.56 5.65 0.90
CA LEU A 274 6.59 5.89 -0.11
C LEU A 274 6.33 7.19 -0.87
N GLU A 275 5.08 7.41 -1.29
CA GLU A 275 4.66 8.61 -2.00
C GLU A 275 4.86 9.88 -1.16
N THR A 276 4.47 9.88 0.11
CA THR A 276 4.62 11.06 0.98
C THR A 276 6.08 11.36 1.31
N MET A 277 6.87 10.34 1.63
CA MET A 277 8.31 10.49 1.87
C MET A 277 9.07 10.98 0.62
N SER A 278 8.65 10.58 -0.59
CA SER A 278 9.29 11.04 -1.83
C SER A 278 9.20 12.55 -2.02
N PHE A 279 8.15 13.19 -1.51
CA PHE A 279 8.00 14.64 -1.46
C PHE A 279 8.58 15.28 -0.19
N GLY A 280 9.36 14.55 0.60
CA GLY A 280 9.99 15.04 1.82
C GLY A 280 9.01 15.29 2.96
N MET A 281 7.86 14.65 3.00
CA MET A 281 7.02 14.65 4.19
C MET A 281 7.65 13.79 5.26
N VAL A 282 7.65 14.28 6.51
CA VAL A 282 8.18 13.51 7.65
C VAL A 282 7.18 12.46 8.08
N PRO A 283 7.49 11.16 8.00
CA PRO A 283 6.59 10.12 8.48
C PRO A 283 6.58 10.06 10.01
N VAL A 284 5.38 10.10 10.60
CA VAL A 284 5.09 9.78 12.01
C VAL A 284 4.22 8.52 11.98
N VAL A 285 4.83 7.37 12.24
CA VAL A 285 4.24 6.06 11.90
C VAL A 285 4.49 5.02 12.98
N THR A 286 3.64 4.01 13.07
CA THR A 286 3.90 2.82 13.87
C THR A 286 4.91 1.89 13.16
N PRO A 287 5.89 1.30 13.87
CA PRO A 287 6.88 0.39 13.26
C PRO A 287 6.29 -1.01 13.05
N VAL A 288 5.25 -1.10 12.21
CA VAL A 288 4.55 -2.36 11.90
C VAL A 288 4.78 -2.76 10.45
N GLY A 289 4.70 -4.06 10.18
CA GLY A 289 4.88 -4.59 8.84
C GLY A 289 6.27 -4.32 8.28
N SER A 290 6.31 -3.92 7.01
CA SER A 290 7.55 -3.57 6.34
C SER A 290 7.91 -2.07 6.49
N ILE A 291 7.19 -1.30 7.31
CA ILE A 291 7.53 0.12 7.59
C ILE A 291 8.97 0.27 8.10
N PRO A 292 9.50 -0.58 9.03
CA PRO A 292 10.88 -0.46 9.51
C PRO A 292 11.96 -0.70 8.46
N THR A 293 11.62 -1.25 7.30
CA THR A 293 12.58 -1.39 6.19
C THR A 293 12.84 -0.09 5.45
N VAL A 294 11.99 0.92 5.66
CA VAL A 294 12.03 2.22 4.98
C VAL A 294 12.20 3.36 5.95
N VAL A 295 11.52 3.32 7.09
CA VAL A 295 11.60 4.35 8.13
C VAL A 295 12.52 3.90 9.25
N SER A 296 13.50 4.74 9.59
CA SER A 296 14.38 4.60 10.73
C SER A 296 14.11 5.74 11.73
N ASN A 297 13.75 5.38 12.96
CA ASN A 297 13.36 6.35 13.98
C ASN A 297 14.44 7.41 14.23
N ASN A 298 14.06 8.68 14.29
CA ASN A 298 14.93 9.84 14.43
C ASN A 298 15.98 10.04 13.31
N VAL A 299 15.94 9.25 12.24
CA VAL A 299 16.82 9.41 11.07
C VAL A 299 16.05 10.04 9.91
N ASN A 300 14.98 9.40 9.45
CA ASN A 300 14.15 9.85 8.34
C ASN A 300 12.64 9.86 8.65
N GLY A 301 12.30 9.74 9.96
CA GLY A 301 10.93 9.78 10.46
C GLY A 301 10.88 9.55 11.96
N LEU A 302 9.69 9.50 12.53
CA LEU A 302 9.43 9.26 13.94
C LEU A 302 8.53 8.06 14.14
N TYR A 303 8.87 7.20 15.10
CA TYR A 303 8.01 6.10 15.50
C TYR A 303 7.07 6.50 16.63
N VAL A 304 5.84 6.00 16.54
CA VAL A 304 4.83 6.07 17.59
C VAL A 304 4.38 4.67 17.98
N GLY A 305 4.02 4.46 19.22
CA GLY A 305 3.48 3.19 19.69
C GLY A 305 2.11 2.89 19.08
N VAL A 306 1.86 1.60 18.85
CA VAL A 306 0.51 1.15 18.41
C VAL A 306 -0.49 1.49 19.52
N ARG A 307 -1.60 2.14 19.14
CA ARG A 307 -2.64 2.59 20.09
C ARG A 307 -2.15 3.60 21.13
N ASN A 308 -1.23 4.45 20.76
CA ASN A 308 -0.67 5.46 21.67
C ASN A 308 -0.81 6.87 21.07
N SER A 309 -1.84 7.60 21.52
CA SER A 309 -2.09 8.99 21.11
C SER A 309 -1.07 9.97 21.70
N ASP A 310 -0.47 9.67 22.88
CA ASP A 310 0.49 10.55 23.54
C ASP A 310 1.82 10.61 22.77
N ASP A 311 2.26 9.49 22.17
CA ASP A 311 3.41 9.48 21.28
C ASP A 311 3.18 10.33 20.03
N ILE A 312 1.94 10.33 19.48
CA ILE A 312 1.58 11.20 18.37
C ILE A 312 1.67 12.67 18.80
N VAL A 313 1.08 13.03 19.94
CA VAL A 313 1.15 14.40 20.49
C VAL A 313 2.60 14.84 20.65
N SER A 314 3.42 14.01 21.29
CA SER A 314 4.84 14.31 21.55
C SER A 314 5.62 14.51 20.25
N SER A 315 5.40 13.66 19.25
CA SER A 315 6.06 13.75 17.95
C SER A 315 5.67 15.02 17.20
N ILE A 316 4.39 15.35 17.14
CA ILE A 316 3.89 16.55 16.46
C ILE A 316 4.39 17.82 17.19
N HIS A 317 4.32 17.85 18.51
CA HIS A 317 4.84 18.98 19.31
C HIS A 317 6.33 19.21 19.04
N HIS A 318 7.13 18.12 19.00
CA HIS A 318 8.56 18.20 18.70
C HIS A 318 8.83 18.76 17.30
N LEU A 319 8.09 18.31 16.27
CA LEU A 319 8.21 18.81 14.90
C LEU A 319 7.75 20.28 14.76
N CYS A 320 6.77 20.71 15.57
CA CYS A 320 6.34 22.11 15.60
C CYS A 320 7.41 23.03 16.19
N THR A 321 8.09 22.58 17.26
CA THR A 321 9.03 23.41 18.03
C THR A 321 10.47 23.36 17.51
N ASP A 322 10.89 22.25 16.91
CA ASP A 322 12.25 22.06 16.36
C ASP A 322 12.22 22.02 14.81
N LYS A 323 12.37 23.19 14.20
CA LYS A 323 12.41 23.32 12.73
C LYS A 323 13.67 22.70 12.09
N ALA A 324 14.77 22.61 12.84
CA ALA A 324 15.99 21.96 12.37
C ALA A 324 15.77 20.43 12.27
N LEU A 325 15.13 19.84 13.26
CA LEU A 325 14.72 18.45 13.24
C LEU A 325 13.76 18.17 12.07
N LEU A 326 12.70 18.99 11.92
CA LEU A 326 11.73 18.85 10.82
C LEU A 326 12.42 18.87 9.46
N SER A 327 13.30 19.85 9.22
CA SER A 327 14.04 19.99 7.95
C SER A 327 14.97 18.80 7.69
N ARG A 328 15.69 18.33 8.71
CA ARG A 328 16.60 17.20 8.62
C ARG A 328 15.85 15.90 8.31
N LEU A 329 14.79 15.59 9.05
CA LEU A 329 13.99 14.37 8.82
C LEU A 329 13.33 14.40 7.45
N SER A 330 12.86 15.57 7.00
CA SER A 330 12.27 15.77 5.67
C SER A 330 13.26 15.44 4.55
N LEU A 331 14.48 15.98 4.63
CA LEU A 331 15.53 15.72 3.64
C LEU A 331 15.90 14.23 3.60
N GLU A 332 16.08 13.61 4.76
CA GLU A 332 16.45 12.20 4.86
C GLU A 332 15.30 11.28 4.43
N ALA A 333 14.03 11.65 4.66
CA ALA A 333 12.88 10.92 4.15
C ALA A 333 12.90 10.88 2.61
N GLN A 334 13.10 12.04 1.95
CA GLN A 334 13.20 12.12 0.50
C GLN A 334 14.40 11.34 -0.04
N ASN A 335 15.60 11.56 0.53
CA ASN A 335 16.82 10.88 0.12
C ASN A 335 16.67 9.36 0.17
N THR A 336 16.06 8.84 1.23
CA THR A 336 15.79 7.41 1.42
C THR A 336 14.97 6.85 0.26
N ILE A 337 13.87 7.51 -0.11
CA ILE A 337 12.99 7.01 -1.16
C ILE A 337 13.68 7.10 -2.52
N VAL A 338 14.31 8.23 -2.84
CA VAL A 338 15.00 8.43 -4.13
C VAL A 338 16.14 7.42 -4.32
N SER A 339 16.82 7.01 -3.23
CA SER A 339 17.93 6.06 -3.31
C SER A 339 17.50 4.59 -3.35
N LEU A 340 16.41 4.23 -2.64
CA LEU A 340 16.00 2.83 -2.50
C LEU A 340 14.99 2.37 -3.56
N PHE A 341 14.19 3.30 -4.12
CA PHE A 341 13.05 2.98 -4.97
C PHE A 341 13.22 3.53 -6.39
N ASP A 342 14.36 3.18 -7.04
CA ASP A 342 14.58 3.52 -8.46
C ASP A 342 13.63 2.70 -9.35
N ASP A 343 12.75 3.41 -10.03
CA ASP A 343 11.72 2.83 -10.92
C ASP A 343 12.34 2.00 -12.05
N LYS A 344 13.49 2.40 -12.59
CA LYS A 344 14.19 1.66 -13.66
C LYS A 344 14.76 0.34 -13.14
N VAL A 345 15.36 0.37 -11.95
CA VAL A 345 15.89 -0.84 -11.31
C VAL A 345 14.75 -1.81 -10.99
N TYR A 346 13.64 -1.31 -10.46
CA TYR A 346 12.44 -2.11 -10.20
C TYR A 346 11.92 -2.79 -11.48
N ILE A 347 11.71 -2.02 -12.55
CA ILE A 347 11.19 -2.52 -13.82
C ILE A 347 12.16 -3.53 -14.45
N ALA A 348 13.47 -3.25 -14.44
CA ALA A 348 14.48 -4.19 -14.96
C ALA A 348 14.45 -5.53 -14.22
N LYS A 349 14.37 -5.50 -12.87
CA LYS A 349 14.26 -6.72 -12.05
C LYS A 349 12.95 -7.47 -12.33
N LEU A 350 11.85 -6.76 -12.45
CA LEU A 350 10.56 -7.36 -12.79
C LEU A 350 10.58 -8.03 -14.17
N ASN A 351 11.16 -7.36 -15.19
CA ASN A 351 11.30 -7.90 -16.54
C ASN A 351 12.17 -9.15 -16.57
N SER A 352 13.23 -9.21 -15.76
CA SER A 352 14.06 -10.42 -15.65
C SER A 352 13.27 -11.63 -15.11
N LEU A 353 12.32 -11.41 -14.19
CA LEU A 353 11.44 -12.46 -13.66
C LEU A 353 10.37 -12.91 -14.67
N TYR A 354 10.02 -12.08 -15.63
CA TYR A 354 9.12 -12.50 -16.71
C TYR A 354 9.83 -13.33 -17.80
N SER A 355 11.11 -13.06 -18.03
CA SER A 355 11.87 -13.63 -19.14
C SER A 355 12.54 -14.99 -18.78
N ASN A 356 12.90 -15.18 -17.53
CA ASN A 356 13.53 -16.41 -17.01
C ASN A 356 12.48 -17.47 -16.68
#